data_0eb1b48582fca7974d53326c9b678048
#
_entry.id   0eb1b48582fca7974d53326c9b678048
#
_cell.length_a   1.000
_cell.length_b   1.000
_cell.length_c   1.000
_cell.angle_alpha   90.00
_cell.angle_beta   90.00
_cell.angle_gamma   90.00
#
_symmetry.space_group_name_H-M   'P 1'
#
loop_
_entity.id
_entity.type
_entity.pdbx_description
1 polymer ?
#
loop_
_entity_poly.entity_id
_entity_poly.type
_entity_poly.pdbx_seq_one_letter_code
_entity_poly.pdbx_strand_id
1 'polypeptide(L)'
;MDAVRPEEVDVPHDPLDVVEHVLVAENLPFDRTDEGDVAFSLAGDWKDYELWFAWRPEGDCLQLCCALDLQASKTRRAAAYELVGLINQRTWMGHFEVWAEDGEIVFRHSLALPFGERPTLAQAASMIDAALEAADRYYPAFDFMIRGSKKPQDAIAACLFETVGTA
;
A
#
# COMPACT_ATOMS: atom_id res chain seq x y z
N MET A 1 27.16 -35.15 32.62
CA MET A 1 27.86 -34.05 31.97
C MET A 1 26.82 -33.40 31.07
N ASP A 2 26.02 -32.50 31.67
CA ASP A 2 24.93 -31.80 30.95
C ASP A 2 25.53 -30.72 30.10
N ALA A 3 25.39 -30.84 28.79
CA ALA A 3 25.72 -29.77 27.86
C ALA A 3 24.73 -28.62 28.05
N VAL A 4 25.20 -27.53 28.63
CA VAL A 4 24.49 -26.25 28.65
C VAL A 4 24.29 -25.84 27.20
N ARG A 5 23.03 -25.92 26.74
CA ARG A 5 22.62 -25.24 25.51
C ARG A 5 22.82 -23.76 25.75
N PRO A 6 23.51 -23.04 24.86
CA PRO A 6 23.45 -21.57 24.89
C PRO A 6 22.00 -21.16 24.78
N GLU A 7 21.51 -20.37 25.72
CA GLU A 7 20.26 -19.66 25.58
C GLU A 7 20.38 -18.84 24.28
N GLU A 8 19.60 -19.22 23.24
CA GLU A 8 19.35 -18.37 22.11
C GLU A 8 18.70 -17.09 22.69
N VAL A 9 19.47 -16.02 22.73
CA VAL A 9 18.95 -14.69 23.01
C VAL A 9 17.97 -14.43 21.87
N ASP A 10 16.68 -14.51 22.20
CA ASP A 10 15.59 -14.16 21.28
C ASP A 10 15.71 -12.66 20.97
N VAL A 11 16.50 -12.35 19.95
CA VAL A 11 16.59 -10.99 19.42
C VAL A 11 15.26 -10.75 18.73
N PRO A 12 14.46 -9.79 19.22
CA PRO A 12 13.22 -9.43 18.55
C PRO A 12 13.53 -9.11 17.09
N HIS A 13 13.10 -9.96 16.20
CA HIS A 13 13.32 -9.75 14.76
C HIS A 13 12.24 -8.80 14.24
N ASP A 14 12.65 -7.62 13.81
CA ASP A 14 11.77 -6.65 13.17
C ASP A 14 11.26 -7.24 11.82
N PRO A 15 9.94 -7.40 11.62
CA PRO A 15 9.38 -7.85 10.34
C PRO A 15 9.80 -6.97 9.15
N LEU A 16 10.17 -5.72 9.40
CA LEU A 16 10.65 -4.78 8.39
C LEU A 16 12.03 -5.13 7.82
N ASP A 17 12.83 -5.94 8.54
CA ASP A 17 14.11 -6.42 8.00
C ASP A 17 13.93 -7.25 6.72
N VAL A 18 12.84 -8.01 6.63
CA VAL A 18 12.50 -8.77 5.42
C VAL A 18 12.12 -7.84 4.26
N VAL A 19 11.40 -6.76 4.55
CA VAL A 19 11.06 -5.72 3.56
C VAL A 19 12.34 -5.09 3.00
N GLU A 20 13.28 -4.72 3.86
CA GLU A 20 14.56 -4.14 3.42
C GLU A 20 15.33 -5.10 2.49
N HIS A 21 15.33 -6.40 2.79
CA HIS A 21 15.97 -7.39 1.91
C HIS A 21 15.31 -7.44 0.52
N VAL A 22 13.99 -7.33 0.43
CA VAL A 22 13.28 -7.26 -0.86
C VAL A 22 13.70 -6.02 -1.62
N LEU A 23 13.70 -4.85 -0.97
CA LEU A 23 14.03 -3.59 -1.61
C LEU A 23 15.50 -3.57 -2.10
N VAL A 24 16.42 -4.12 -1.33
CA VAL A 24 17.83 -4.28 -1.75
C VAL A 24 17.93 -5.20 -2.97
N ALA A 25 17.23 -6.33 -2.97
CA ALA A 25 17.25 -7.28 -4.08
C ALA A 25 16.71 -6.68 -5.39
N GLU A 26 15.70 -5.80 -5.29
CA GLU A 26 15.11 -5.08 -6.42
C GLU A 26 15.85 -3.78 -6.78
N ASN A 27 16.96 -3.47 -6.11
CA ASN A 27 17.72 -2.23 -6.26
C ASN A 27 16.86 -0.97 -6.04
N LEU A 28 15.93 -1.01 -5.13
CA LEU A 28 15.08 0.12 -4.74
C LEU A 28 15.69 0.83 -3.52
N PRO A 29 16.07 2.10 -3.64
CA PRO A 29 16.49 2.91 -2.51
C PRO A 29 15.35 3.07 -1.50
N PHE A 30 15.67 3.03 -0.22
CA PHE A 30 14.72 3.22 0.86
C PHE A 30 15.35 3.95 2.04
N ASP A 31 14.52 4.52 2.88
CA ASP A 31 14.92 5.17 4.13
C ASP A 31 14.10 4.62 5.31
N ARG A 32 14.73 4.52 6.48
CA ARG A 32 14.01 4.35 7.76
C ARG A 32 13.57 5.72 8.25
N THR A 33 12.28 5.86 8.49
CA THR A 33 11.74 7.09 9.10
C THR A 33 12.03 7.17 10.59
N ASP A 34 11.87 8.34 11.20
CA ASP A 34 12.01 8.51 12.66
C ASP A 34 11.01 7.65 13.45
N GLU A 35 9.90 7.28 12.84
CA GLU A 35 8.87 6.38 13.39
C GLU A 35 9.23 4.90 13.23
N GLY A 36 10.31 4.60 12.50
CA GLY A 36 10.80 3.26 12.25
C GLY A 36 10.20 2.57 11.03
N ASP A 37 9.35 3.26 10.27
CA ASP A 37 8.77 2.74 9.03
C ASP A 37 9.82 2.71 7.91
N VAL A 38 9.67 1.82 6.93
CA VAL A 38 10.51 1.74 5.74
C VAL A 38 9.81 2.43 4.58
N ALA A 39 10.34 3.58 4.15
CA ALA A 39 9.79 4.40 3.07
C ALA A 39 10.62 4.29 1.80
N PHE A 40 9.96 4.20 0.64
CA PHE A 40 10.59 4.11 -0.68
C PHE A 40 9.66 4.65 -1.76
N SER A 41 10.23 4.93 -2.93
CA SER A 41 9.49 5.38 -4.11
C SER A 41 9.51 4.30 -5.18
N LEU A 42 8.41 4.16 -5.91
CA LEU A 42 8.26 3.17 -6.96
C LEU A 42 7.64 3.80 -8.21
N ALA A 43 8.31 3.63 -9.35
CA ALA A 43 7.81 4.12 -10.63
C ALA A 43 6.57 3.34 -11.05
N GLY A 44 5.46 4.06 -11.28
CA GLY A 44 4.24 3.53 -11.85
C GLY A 44 3.99 4.04 -13.27
N ASP A 45 2.87 3.64 -13.85
CA ASP A 45 2.48 4.03 -15.21
C ASP A 45 2.14 5.52 -15.33
N TRP A 46 1.65 6.13 -14.26
CA TRP A 46 1.17 7.52 -14.25
C TRP A 46 2.11 8.48 -13.55
N LYS A 47 2.83 7.98 -12.57
CA LYS A 47 3.76 8.77 -11.75
C LYS A 47 4.61 7.85 -10.87
N ASP A 48 5.62 8.40 -10.21
CA ASP A 48 6.28 7.73 -9.10
C ASP A 48 5.39 7.83 -7.85
N TYR A 49 5.14 6.69 -7.22
CA TYR A 49 4.35 6.62 -5.99
C TYR A 49 5.26 6.53 -4.77
N GLU A 50 4.84 7.14 -3.67
CA GLU A 50 5.48 7.01 -2.39
C GLU A 50 4.80 5.89 -1.59
N LEU A 51 5.61 4.93 -1.15
CA LEU A 51 5.17 3.78 -0.38
C LEU A 51 5.91 3.71 0.95
N TRP A 52 5.25 3.15 1.95
CA TRP A 52 5.93 2.80 3.19
C TRP A 52 5.35 1.57 3.83
N PHE A 53 6.24 0.76 4.41
CA PHE A 53 5.87 -0.34 5.29
C PHE A 53 5.97 0.09 6.74
N ALA A 54 4.99 -0.32 7.52
CA ALA A 54 4.92 -0.09 8.95
C ALA A 54 4.62 -1.40 9.68
N TRP A 55 5.32 -1.65 10.77
CA TRP A 55 4.96 -2.71 11.69
C TRP A 55 4.00 -2.17 12.76
N ARG A 56 2.90 -2.86 12.97
CA ARG A 56 1.87 -2.52 13.98
C ARG A 56 1.78 -3.63 15.01
N PRO A 57 2.58 -3.56 16.12
CA PRO A 57 2.66 -4.65 17.08
C PRO A 57 1.35 -4.91 17.82
N GLU A 58 0.48 -3.90 17.99
CA GLU A 58 -0.81 -4.05 18.65
C GLU A 58 -1.76 -5.02 17.93
N GLY A 59 -1.55 -5.22 16.63
CA GLY A 59 -2.36 -6.10 15.79
C GLY A 59 -1.56 -7.23 15.16
N ASP A 60 -0.30 -7.43 15.55
CA ASP A 60 0.62 -8.37 14.88
C ASP A 60 0.52 -8.22 13.35
N CYS A 61 0.64 -6.98 12.86
CA CYS A 61 0.29 -6.65 11.49
C CYS A 61 1.40 -5.87 10.78
N LEU A 62 1.85 -6.38 9.64
CA LEU A 62 2.67 -5.65 8.69
C LEU A 62 1.75 -4.91 7.72
N GLN A 63 1.88 -3.58 7.66
CA GLN A 63 1.09 -2.74 6.76
C GLN A 63 1.95 -2.13 5.68
N LEU A 64 1.43 -2.11 4.45
CA LEU A 64 1.95 -1.31 3.33
C LEU A 64 0.92 -0.24 2.99
N CYS A 65 1.37 1.00 2.87
CA CYS A 65 0.60 2.11 2.34
C CYS A 65 1.26 2.64 1.06
N CYS A 66 0.43 3.08 0.12
CA CYS A 66 0.84 3.72 -1.13
C CYS A 66 0.01 5.00 -1.30
N ALA A 67 0.66 6.14 -1.26
CA ALA A 67 0.03 7.44 -1.47
C ALA A 67 -0.12 7.72 -2.97
N LEU A 68 -1.33 8.13 -3.38
CA LEU A 68 -1.57 8.49 -4.77
C LEU A 68 -1.19 9.96 -5.08
N ASP A 69 -0.86 10.75 -4.06
CA ASP A 69 -0.62 12.19 -4.18
C ASP A 69 -1.81 12.91 -4.84
N LEU A 70 -3.00 12.49 -4.46
CA LEU A 70 -4.28 13.07 -4.84
C LEU A 70 -5.09 13.36 -3.59
N GLN A 71 -5.55 14.59 -3.45
CA GLN A 71 -6.30 15.04 -2.28
C GLN A 71 -7.72 15.47 -2.67
N ALA A 72 -8.71 14.82 -2.07
CA ALA A 72 -10.09 15.24 -2.20
C ALA A 72 -10.37 16.45 -1.32
N SER A 73 -10.67 17.59 -1.92
CA SER A 73 -11.14 18.79 -1.20
C SER A 73 -12.38 18.49 -0.38
N LYS A 74 -12.71 19.34 0.58
CA LYS A 74 -13.91 19.16 1.42
C LYS A 74 -15.19 18.99 0.60
N THR A 75 -15.30 19.67 -0.54
CA THR A 75 -16.47 19.58 -1.44
C THR A 75 -16.50 18.31 -2.27
N ARG A 76 -15.34 17.67 -2.49
CA ARG A 76 -15.21 16.42 -3.25
C ARG A 76 -15.14 15.17 -2.36
N ARG A 77 -15.10 15.35 -1.06
CA ARG A 77 -14.91 14.28 -0.06
C ARG A 77 -15.98 13.18 -0.17
N ALA A 78 -17.25 13.56 -0.28
CA ALA A 78 -18.36 12.62 -0.43
C ALA A 78 -18.22 11.78 -1.73
N ALA A 79 -17.86 12.41 -2.84
CA ALA A 79 -17.62 11.71 -4.11
C ALA A 79 -16.41 10.77 -4.02
N ALA A 80 -15.36 11.17 -3.29
CA ALA A 80 -14.20 10.32 -3.05
C ALA A 80 -14.55 9.06 -2.26
N TYR A 81 -15.34 9.18 -1.20
CA TYR A 81 -15.82 8.02 -0.43
C TYR A 81 -16.69 7.08 -1.28
N GLU A 82 -17.55 7.62 -2.14
CA GLU A 82 -18.35 6.80 -3.05
C GLU A 82 -17.46 6.07 -4.06
N LEU A 83 -16.47 6.73 -4.66
CA LEU A 83 -15.53 6.11 -5.60
C LEU A 83 -14.70 5.02 -4.92
N VAL A 84 -14.19 5.26 -3.72
CA VAL A 84 -13.48 4.25 -2.91
C VAL A 84 -14.36 3.03 -2.68
N GLY A 85 -15.63 3.21 -2.31
CA GLY A 85 -16.59 2.12 -2.14
C GLY A 85 -16.78 1.29 -3.41
N LEU A 86 -16.87 1.94 -4.58
CA LEU A 86 -17.01 1.27 -5.88
C LEU A 86 -15.75 0.50 -6.29
N ILE A 87 -14.56 1.06 -6.01
CA ILE A 87 -13.28 0.44 -6.33
C ILE A 87 -13.00 -0.75 -5.42
N ASN A 88 -13.21 -0.60 -4.11
CA ASN A 88 -12.92 -1.64 -3.14
C ASN A 88 -13.74 -2.92 -3.34
N GLN A 89 -14.93 -2.84 -3.93
CA GLN A 89 -15.70 -4.02 -4.34
C GLN A 89 -15.01 -4.86 -5.41
N ARG A 90 -14.04 -4.30 -6.12
CA ARG A 90 -13.29 -4.92 -7.22
C ARG A 90 -11.84 -5.23 -6.85
N THR A 91 -11.40 -4.80 -5.67
CA THR A 91 -10.03 -4.97 -5.18
C THR A 91 -9.96 -6.23 -4.34
N TRP A 92 -9.13 -7.19 -4.75
CA TRP A 92 -8.99 -8.47 -4.04
C TRP A 92 -8.06 -8.38 -2.85
N MET A 93 -7.00 -7.59 -2.95
CA MET A 93 -5.99 -7.43 -1.92
C MET A 93 -5.83 -5.96 -1.58
N GLY A 94 -5.88 -5.65 -0.30
CA GLY A 94 -5.85 -4.28 0.18
C GLY A 94 -7.14 -3.52 -0.12
N HIS A 95 -7.09 -2.22 0.07
CA HIS A 95 -8.22 -1.30 -0.13
C HIS A 95 -7.73 0.13 -0.24
N PHE A 96 -8.55 0.98 -0.84
CA PHE A 96 -8.33 2.42 -0.85
C PHE A 96 -9.03 3.09 0.32
N GLU A 97 -8.45 4.17 0.79
CA GLU A 97 -8.96 5.04 1.84
C GLU A 97 -8.90 6.50 1.41
N VAL A 98 -9.75 7.32 2.02
CA VAL A 98 -9.62 8.77 2.00
C VAL A 98 -9.28 9.20 3.42
N TRP A 99 -8.11 9.75 3.62
CA TRP A 99 -7.70 10.20 4.94
C TRP A 99 -8.50 11.42 5.38
N ALA A 100 -9.06 11.34 6.60
CA ALA A 100 -10.00 12.34 7.09
C ALA A 100 -9.36 13.72 7.29
N GLU A 101 -8.08 13.76 7.62
CA GLU A 101 -7.36 14.98 7.96
C GLU A 101 -7.21 15.90 6.75
N ASP A 102 -6.65 15.39 5.66
CA ASP A 102 -6.27 16.16 4.48
C ASP A 102 -7.00 15.73 3.19
N GLY A 103 -7.65 14.56 3.18
CA GLY A 103 -8.35 14.02 2.02
C GLY A 103 -7.45 13.24 1.07
N GLU A 104 -6.26 12.90 1.49
CA GLU A 104 -5.36 12.11 0.68
C GLU A 104 -5.94 10.73 0.35
N ILE A 105 -5.76 10.31 -0.89
CA ILE A 105 -6.13 8.98 -1.36
C ILE A 105 -4.95 8.05 -1.15
N VAL A 106 -5.14 7.03 -0.34
CA VAL A 106 -4.11 6.05 0.02
C VAL A 106 -4.62 4.63 -0.23
N PHE A 107 -3.80 3.81 -0.86
CA PHE A 107 -4.01 2.36 -0.87
C PHE A 107 -3.33 1.76 0.36
N ARG A 108 -4.02 0.86 1.06
CA ARG A 108 -3.48 0.13 2.21
C ARG A 108 -3.66 -1.36 2.03
N HIS A 109 -2.61 -2.10 2.33
CA HIS A 109 -2.62 -3.56 2.40
C HIS A 109 -2.00 -4.02 3.71
N SER A 110 -2.60 -5.02 4.34
CA SER A 110 -2.16 -5.51 5.64
C SER A 110 -1.99 -7.03 5.63
N LEU A 111 -0.92 -7.50 6.25
CA LEU A 111 -0.61 -8.91 6.43
C LEU A 111 -0.54 -9.22 7.93
N ALA A 112 -1.41 -10.10 8.39
CA ALA A 112 -1.37 -10.59 9.77
C ALA A 112 -0.21 -11.57 9.94
N LEU A 113 0.58 -11.39 11.00
CA LEU A 113 1.74 -12.20 11.36
C LEU A 113 1.63 -12.62 12.83
N PRO A 114 0.66 -13.49 13.17
CA PRO A 114 0.39 -13.85 14.56
C PRO A 114 1.55 -14.62 15.17
N PHE A 115 1.66 -14.58 16.48
CA PHE A 115 2.60 -15.39 17.26
C PHE A 115 4.09 -15.17 16.92
N GLY A 116 4.47 -13.95 16.49
CA GLY A 116 5.85 -13.64 16.16
C GLY A 116 6.30 -14.21 14.81
N GLU A 117 5.36 -14.61 13.94
CA GLU A 117 5.66 -14.98 12.57
C GLU A 117 6.34 -13.84 11.82
N ARG A 118 7.15 -14.20 10.84
CA ARG A 118 7.81 -13.25 9.94
C ARG A 118 7.19 -13.32 8.56
N PRO A 119 7.12 -12.20 7.83
CA PRO A 119 6.77 -12.27 6.43
C PRO A 119 7.86 -13.04 5.67
N THR A 120 7.47 -13.75 4.64
CA THR A 120 8.41 -14.26 3.65
C THR A 120 8.79 -13.15 2.67
N LEU A 121 9.92 -13.31 1.98
CA LEU A 121 10.31 -12.41 0.89
C LEU A 121 9.20 -12.32 -0.17
N ALA A 122 8.60 -13.46 -0.51
CA ALA A 122 7.50 -13.52 -1.49
C ALA A 122 6.24 -12.78 -1.03
N GLN A 123 5.90 -12.85 0.26
CA GLN A 123 4.76 -12.09 0.80
C GLN A 123 5.01 -10.58 0.75
N ALA A 124 6.20 -10.12 1.16
CA ALA A 124 6.54 -8.70 1.10
C ALA A 124 6.58 -8.19 -0.35
N ALA A 125 7.18 -8.92 -1.28
CA ALA A 125 7.17 -8.59 -2.70
C ALA A 125 5.74 -8.53 -3.27
N SER A 126 4.90 -9.51 -2.95
CA SER A 126 3.49 -9.56 -3.40
C SER A 126 2.67 -8.38 -2.88
N MET A 127 2.96 -7.87 -1.68
CA MET A 127 2.32 -6.65 -1.16
C MET A 127 2.69 -5.43 -2.00
N ILE A 128 3.96 -5.30 -2.41
CA ILE A 128 4.43 -4.21 -3.28
C ILE A 128 3.75 -4.29 -4.65
N ASP A 129 3.73 -5.47 -5.27
CA ASP A 129 3.09 -5.68 -6.57
C ASP A 129 1.60 -5.34 -6.53
N ALA A 130 0.89 -5.78 -5.49
CA ALA A 130 -0.52 -5.48 -5.31
C ALA A 130 -0.80 -3.97 -5.15
N ALA A 131 0.07 -3.26 -4.45
CA ALA A 131 -0.06 -1.81 -4.27
C ALA A 131 0.17 -1.06 -5.59
N LEU A 132 1.22 -1.43 -6.35
CA LEU A 132 1.51 -0.81 -7.64
C LEU A 132 0.40 -1.08 -8.65
N GLU A 133 -0.05 -2.35 -8.78
CA GLU A 133 -1.15 -2.72 -9.67
C GLU A 133 -2.44 -1.95 -9.35
N ALA A 134 -2.81 -1.86 -8.07
CA ALA A 134 -3.99 -1.13 -7.65
C ALA A 134 -3.87 0.38 -7.92
N ALA A 135 -2.70 0.97 -7.61
CA ALA A 135 -2.45 2.38 -7.84
C ALA A 135 -2.53 2.71 -9.34
N ASP A 136 -1.82 1.98 -10.20
CA ASP A 136 -1.82 2.22 -11.64
C ASP A 136 -3.19 2.01 -12.26
N ARG A 137 -3.90 0.99 -11.84
CA ARG A 137 -5.23 0.68 -12.35
C ARG A 137 -6.26 1.74 -12.03
N TYR A 138 -6.24 2.32 -10.83
CA TYR A 138 -7.31 3.20 -10.36
C TYR A 138 -6.91 4.68 -10.24
N TYR A 139 -5.63 5.02 -10.38
CA TYR A 139 -5.18 6.41 -10.40
C TYR A 139 -6.00 7.29 -11.36
N PRO A 140 -6.26 6.88 -12.63
CA PRO A 140 -7.04 7.69 -13.54
C PRO A 140 -8.46 7.98 -13.05
N ALA A 141 -9.11 7.02 -12.39
CA ALA A 141 -10.45 7.22 -11.86
C ALA A 141 -10.48 8.30 -10.76
N PHE A 142 -9.52 8.25 -9.85
CA PHE A 142 -9.37 9.27 -8.81
C PHE A 142 -9.01 10.63 -9.39
N ASP A 143 -8.09 10.67 -10.35
CA ASP A 143 -7.68 11.92 -10.99
C ASP A 143 -8.85 12.59 -11.73
N PHE A 144 -9.62 11.83 -12.51
CA PHE A 144 -10.82 12.31 -13.19
C PHE A 144 -11.89 12.82 -12.23
N MET A 145 -12.09 12.14 -11.11
CA MET A 145 -13.07 12.55 -10.12
C MET A 145 -12.62 13.81 -9.38
N ILE A 146 -11.34 13.89 -8.99
CA ILE A 146 -10.82 15.02 -8.19
C ILE A 146 -10.62 16.26 -9.05
N ARG A 147 -9.91 16.15 -10.17
CA ARG A 147 -9.52 17.27 -11.02
C ARG A 147 -10.56 17.58 -12.09
N GLY A 148 -11.19 16.54 -12.66
CA GLY A 148 -12.17 16.66 -13.73
C GLY A 148 -13.61 16.84 -13.25
N SER A 149 -13.88 16.86 -11.95
CA SER A 149 -15.22 16.97 -11.35
C SER A 149 -16.24 15.93 -11.88
N LYS A 150 -15.75 14.77 -12.33
CA LYS A 150 -16.58 13.66 -12.78
C LYS A 150 -17.35 13.04 -11.63
N LYS A 151 -18.49 12.42 -11.95
CA LYS A 151 -19.18 11.57 -10.98
C LYS A 151 -18.41 10.27 -10.76
N PRO A 152 -18.46 9.67 -9.56
CA PRO A 152 -17.72 8.44 -9.26
C PRO A 152 -18.00 7.29 -10.24
N GLN A 153 -19.26 7.09 -10.65
CA GLN A 153 -19.65 6.05 -11.59
C GLN A 153 -19.06 6.26 -12.98
N ASP A 154 -19.00 7.51 -13.45
CA ASP A 154 -18.41 7.85 -14.74
C ASP A 154 -16.89 7.70 -14.72
N ALA A 155 -16.27 8.07 -13.60
CA ALA A 155 -14.83 7.94 -13.40
C ALA A 155 -14.37 6.48 -13.43
N ILE A 156 -15.06 5.60 -12.70
CA ILE A 156 -14.71 4.18 -12.71
C ILE A 156 -15.04 3.50 -14.04
N ALA A 157 -16.13 3.87 -14.72
CA ALA A 157 -16.46 3.34 -16.02
C ALA A 157 -15.38 3.67 -17.06
N ALA A 158 -14.90 4.92 -17.10
CA ALA A 158 -13.81 5.31 -17.99
C ALA A 158 -12.54 4.49 -17.74
N CYS A 159 -12.17 4.28 -16.48
CA CYS A 159 -11.01 3.49 -16.08
C CYS A 159 -11.10 2.01 -16.52
N LEU A 160 -12.29 1.40 -16.44
CA LEU A 160 -12.49 0.01 -16.83
C LEU A 160 -12.52 -0.18 -18.36
N PHE A 161 -12.92 0.82 -19.13
CA PHE A 161 -12.93 0.75 -20.60
C PHE A 161 -11.52 0.86 -21.19
N GLU A 162 -10.61 1.60 -20.58
CA GLU A 162 -9.22 1.71 -21.05
C GLU A 162 -8.45 0.39 -20.89
N THR A 163 -8.81 -0.43 -19.91
CA THR A 163 -8.17 -1.74 -19.67
C THR A 163 -8.57 -2.80 -20.71
N VAL A 164 -9.66 -2.64 -21.42
CA VAL A 164 -10.14 -3.58 -22.47
C VAL A 164 -9.58 -3.23 -23.85
N GLY A 165 -9.03 -2.04 -24.02
CA GLY A 165 -8.51 -1.54 -25.31
C GLY A 165 -7.05 -1.87 -25.61
N THR A 166 -6.34 -2.53 -24.70
CA THR A 166 -4.92 -2.91 -24.87
C THR A 166 -4.78 -4.44 -24.96
N ALA A 167 -5.32 -5.00 -26.01
CA ALA A 167 -5.07 -6.37 -26.42
C ALA A 167 -4.40 -6.39 -27.79
#